data_62837e960c8537779ae8ef76f217909e
#
_entry.id   62837e960c8537779ae8ef76f217909e
#
_cell.length_a   1.000
_cell.length_b   1.000
_cell.length_c   1.000
_cell.angle_alpha   90.00
_cell.angle_beta   90.00
_cell.angle_gamma   90.00
#
_symmetry.space_group_name_H-M   'P 1'
#
loop_
_entity.id
_entity.type
_entity.pdbx_description
1 polymer ?
#
loop_
_entity_poly.entity_id
_entity_poly.type
_entity_poly.pdbx_seq_one_letter_code
_entity_poly.pdbx_strand_id
1 'polypeptide(L)'
;VCSFLWEKCQLDIDRPVTDFLPESDYPDITIRQLLTHATDLDPFIPNRDLLTAPELKKAMFHLKRRSQPAFLYSDVHFLLLGFILERIFNQDLDLILQEQVFNPWGMTETQFGPVELAVPTVRGVEAGVVHDPKARLLGRHAGSAGLFSTVKDLQIFLQHYLADDFARDL
;
A
#
# COMPACT_ATOMS: atom_id res chain seq x y z
N VAL A 1 5.68 -4.44 -6.31
CA VAL A 1 4.70 -4.79 -7.37
C VAL A 1 4.55 -3.64 -8.37
N CYS A 2 4.32 -2.39 -7.93
CA CYS A 2 4.22 -1.25 -8.86
C CYS A 2 5.47 -1.11 -9.74
N SER A 3 6.66 -1.20 -9.16
CA SER A 3 7.94 -1.23 -9.87
C SER A 3 7.97 -2.33 -10.94
N PHE A 4 7.67 -3.54 -10.53
CA PHE A 4 7.66 -4.70 -11.43
C PHE A 4 6.65 -4.56 -12.59
N LEU A 5 5.46 -4.01 -12.34
CA LEU A 5 4.46 -3.79 -13.38
C LEU A 5 4.86 -2.64 -14.32
N TRP A 6 5.49 -1.60 -13.80
CA TRP A 6 5.99 -0.50 -14.60
C TRP A 6 7.11 -0.94 -15.55
N GLU A 7 8.09 -1.69 -15.04
CA GLU A 7 9.17 -2.26 -15.86
C GLU A 7 8.65 -3.15 -16.99
N LYS A 8 7.60 -3.92 -16.74
CA LYS A 8 6.95 -4.75 -17.76
C LYS A 8 5.98 -3.98 -18.68
N CYS A 9 5.96 -2.64 -18.58
CA CYS A 9 5.04 -1.78 -19.35
C CYS A 9 3.55 -2.12 -19.13
N GLN A 10 3.21 -2.72 -17.99
CA GLN A 10 1.84 -3.08 -17.65
C GLN A 10 1.15 -2.02 -16.79
N LEU A 11 1.92 -1.10 -16.21
CA LEU A 11 1.41 0.00 -15.40
C LEU A 11 2.10 1.31 -15.81
N ASP A 12 1.36 2.17 -16.48
CA ASP A 12 1.77 3.55 -16.70
C ASP A 12 1.48 4.36 -15.43
N ILE A 13 2.54 4.78 -14.73
CA ILE A 13 2.44 5.49 -13.45
C ILE A 13 2.00 6.96 -13.59
N ASP A 14 1.96 7.49 -14.79
CA ASP A 14 1.45 8.84 -15.08
C ASP A 14 -0.05 8.87 -15.39
N ARG A 15 -0.70 7.70 -15.41
CA ARG A 15 -2.16 7.61 -15.52
C ARG A 15 -2.86 8.06 -14.22
N PRO A 16 -4.05 8.67 -14.34
CA PRO A 16 -4.82 9.11 -13.20
C PRO A 16 -5.38 7.94 -12.38
N VAL A 17 -5.56 8.17 -11.09
CA VAL A 17 -6.14 7.20 -10.14
C VAL A 17 -7.51 6.71 -10.61
N THR A 18 -8.33 7.60 -11.18
CA THR A 18 -9.68 7.26 -11.67
C THR A 18 -9.73 6.26 -12.80
N ASP A 19 -8.64 6.05 -13.52
CA ASP A 19 -8.57 4.99 -14.53
C ASP A 19 -8.65 3.59 -13.92
N PHE A 20 -8.26 3.45 -12.67
CA PHE A 20 -8.24 2.21 -11.91
C PHE A 20 -9.33 2.17 -10.83
N LEU A 21 -9.60 3.31 -10.21
CA LEU A 21 -10.60 3.50 -9.17
C LEU A 21 -11.61 4.57 -9.60
N PRO A 22 -12.52 4.26 -10.55
CA PRO A 22 -13.45 5.23 -11.11
C PRO A 22 -14.43 5.82 -10.09
N GLU A 23 -14.59 5.16 -8.95
CA GLU A 23 -15.38 5.63 -7.82
C GLU A 23 -14.69 6.71 -6.97
N SER A 24 -13.43 7.03 -7.23
CA SER A 24 -12.67 8.07 -6.49
C SER A 24 -12.81 9.46 -7.12
N ASP A 25 -12.65 10.51 -6.30
CA ASP A 25 -12.73 11.92 -6.71
C ASP A 25 -11.36 12.47 -7.17
N TYR A 26 -10.50 11.63 -7.80
CA TYR A 26 -9.10 11.98 -8.08
C TYR A 26 -8.72 11.89 -9.57
N PRO A 27 -9.42 12.59 -10.49
CA PRO A 27 -9.16 12.49 -11.93
C PRO A 27 -7.84 13.12 -12.38
N ASP A 28 -7.23 13.93 -11.55
CA ASP A 28 -5.99 14.67 -11.80
C ASP A 28 -4.81 14.20 -10.94
N ILE A 29 -5.02 13.21 -10.07
CA ILE A 29 -3.94 12.59 -9.28
C ILE A 29 -3.44 11.34 -10.01
N THR A 30 -2.12 11.24 -10.18
CA THR A 30 -1.48 10.11 -10.86
C THR A 30 -0.94 9.08 -9.86
N ILE A 31 -0.68 7.86 -10.36
CA ILE A 31 0.01 6.80 -9.61
C ILE A 31 1.37 7.32 -9.11
N ARG A 32 2.13 8.05 -9.95
CA ARG A 32 3.42 8.67 -9.58
C ARG A 32 3.28 9.55 -8.34
N GLN A 33 2.26 10.40 -8.30
CA GLN A 33 2.04 11.30 -7.16
C GLN A 33 1.71 10.54 -5.87
N LEU A 34 0.99 9.42 -5.95
CA LEU A 34 0.78 8.54 -4.78
C LEU A 34 2.09 7.91 -4.32
N LEU A 35 2.91 7.36 -5.22
CA LEU A 35 4.19 6.73 -4.92
C LEU A 35 5.19 7.70 -4.26
N THR A 36 5.19 8.95 -4.70
CA THR A 36 6.10 9.99 -4.21
C THR A 36 5.54 10.85 -3.09
N HIS A 37 4.34 10.56 -2.61
CA HIS A 37 3.62 11.38 -1.60
C HIS A 37 3.43 12.85 -2.01
N ALA A 38 3.34 13.15 -3.30
CA ALA A 38 3.28 14.49 -3.87
C ALA A 38 1.86 14.87 -4.31
N THR A 39 0.84 14.51 -3.54
CA THR A 39 -0.56 14.87 -3.78
C THR A 39 -0.99 16.07 -2.94
N ASP A 40 -2.18 16.57 -3.21
CA ASP A 40 -2.88 17.55 -2.35
C ASP A 40 -3.95 16.90 -1.45
N LEU A 41 -4.01 15.57 -1.36
CA LEU A 41 -4.95 14.89 -0.49
C LEU A 41 -4.68 15.21 0.99
N ASP A 42 -5.74 15.54 1.72
CA ASP A 42 -5.69 15.63 3.18
C ASP A 42 -5.83 14.22 3.77
N PRO A 43 -4.82 13.69 4.49
CA PRO A 43 -4.87 12.36 5.05
C PRO A 43 -5.86 12.19 6.21
N PHE A 44 -6.49 13.27 6.64
CA PHE A 44 -7.41 13.25 7.79
C PHE A 44 -8.74 12.62 7.42
N ILE A 45 -9.10 11.54 8.11
CA ILE A 45 -10.39 10.86 8.00
C ILE A 45 -11.14 11.05 9.31
N PRO A 46 -12.25 11.81 9.30
CA PRO A 46 -13.07 12.02 10.50
C PRO A 46 -13.61 10.69 11.05
N ASN A 47 -13.63 10.57 12.39
CA ASN A 47 -14.18 9.39 13.08
C ASN A 47 -13.62 8.03 12.60
N ARG A 48 -12.39 8.03 12.08
CA ARG A 48 -11.74 6.84 11.51
C ARG A 48 -11.88 5.59 12.36
N ASP A 49 -11.73 5.72 13.67
CA ASP A 49 -11.72 4.59 14.61
C ASP A 49 -13.13 3.98 14.87
N LEU A 50 -14.17 4.60 14.32
CA LEU A 50 -15.56 4.13 14.38
C LEU A 50 -16.03 3.51 13.05
N LEU A 51 -15.22 3.61 11.99
CA LEU A 51 -15.58 3.12 10.66
C LEU A 51 -15.39 1.60 10.54
N THR A 52 -16.24 0.98 9.74
CA THR A 52 -15.99 -0.37 9.22
C THR A 52 -14.98 -0.33 8.06
N ALA A 53 -14.42 -1.49 7.68
CA ALA A 53 -13.47 -1.56 6.56
C ALA A 53 -14.04 -0.99 5.24
N PRO A 54 -15.29 -1.30 4.80
CA PRO A 54 -15.90 -0.69 3.62
C PRO A 54 -16.08 0.82 3.74
N GLU A 55 -16.48 1.33 4.91
CA GLU A 55 -16.64 2.76 5.14
C GLU A 55 -15.30 3.49 5.11
N LEU A 56 -14.25 2.90 5.70
CA LEU A 56 -12.90 3.43 5.63
C LEU A 56 -12.39 3.48 4.19
N LYS A 57 -12.58 2.41 3.42
CA LYS A 57 -12.23 2.36 1.99
C LYS A 57 -12.96 3.46 1.22
N LYS A 58 -14.26 3.60 1.41
CA LYS A 58 -15.06 4.65 0.78
C LYS A 58 -14.59 6.05 1.18
N ALA A 59 -14.29 6.28 2.45
CA ALA A 59 -13.79 7.59 2.92
C ALA A 59 -12.46 7.97 2.24
N MET A 60 -11.58 7.00 1.97
CA MET A 60 -10.32 7.25 1.25
C MET A 60 -10.51 7.63 -0.23
N PHE A 61 -11.64 7.30 -0.85
CA PHE A 61 -11.95 7.72 -2.21
C PHE A 61 -12.48 9.15 -2.31
N HIS A 62 -12.82 9.79 -1.18
CA HIS A 62 -13.46 11.11 -1.11
C HIS A 62 -12.78 12.02 -0.07
N LEU A 63 -11.44 11.97 0.01
CA LEU A 63 -10.69 12.87 0.90
C LEU A 63 -10.77 14.31 0.45
N LYS A 64 -10.73 15.21 1.41
CA LYS A 64 -10.60 16.64 1.12
C LYS A 64 -9.28 16.92 0.40
N ARG A 65 -9.30 17.98 -0.40
CA ARG A 65 -8.11 18.49 -1.10
C ARG A 65 -7.51 19.64 -0.29
N ARG A 66 -6.20 19.69 -0.22
CA ARG A 66 -5.46 20.86 0.27
C ARG A 66 -5.35 21.90 -0.86
N SER A 67 -4.96 23.14 -0.51
CA SER A 67 -4.88 24.22 -1.49
C SER A 67 -3.83 24.01 -2.60
N GLN A 68 -2.80 23.22 -2.31
CA GLN A 68 -1.72 22.92 -3.26
C GLN A 68 -1.15 21.51 -3.02
N PRO A 69 -0.71 20.82 -4.10
CA PRO A 69 0.10 19.62 -3.96
C PRO A 69 1.41 19.95 -3.24
N ALA A 70 1.83 19.09 -2.34
CA ALA A 70 3.13 19.18 -1.69
C ALA A 70 3.52 17.80 -1.16
N PHE A 71 4.82 17.57 -0.98
CA PHE A 71 5.26 16.38 -0.28
C PHE A 71 4.67 16.34 1.12
N LEU A 72 3.82 15.35 1.35
CA LEU A 72 3.27 15.03 2.66
C LEU A 72 3.12 13.51 2.77
N TYR A 73 3.94 12.89 3.62
CA TYR A 73 3.81 11.47 3.90
C TYR A 73 2.39 11.13 4.35
N SER A 74 1.79 10.11 3.73
CA SER A 74 0.47 9.61 4.08
C SER A 74 0.34 8.13 3.77
N ASP A 75 -0.11 7.35 4.75
CA ASP A 75 -0.45 5.92 4.56
C ASP A 75 -1.55 5.75 3.51
N VAL A 76 -2.46 6.72 3.38
CA VAL A 76 -3.58 6.67 2.44
C VAL A 76 -3.10 6.51 1.00
N HIS A 77 -1.97 7.11 0.64
CA HIS A 77 -1.40 6.96 -0.70
C HIS A 77 -1.11 5.49 -1.02
N PHE A 78 -0.48 4.78 -0.10
CA PHE A 78 -0.15 3.36 -0.29
C PHE A 78 -1.36 2.44 -0.11
N LEU A 79 -2.35 2.84 0.69
CA LEU A 79 -3.64 2.13 0.73
C LEU A 79 -4.37 2.22 -0.62
N LEU A 80 -4.41 3.41 -1.24
CA LEU A 80 -4.97 3.60 -2.59
C LEU A 80 -4.20 2.78 -3.63
N LEU A 81 -2.86 2.75 -3.57
CA LEU A 81 -2.03 1.90 -4.43
C LEU A 81 -2.35 0.41 -4.26
N GLY A 82 -2.59 -0.04 -3.03
CA GLY A 82 -3.06 -1.40 -2.77
C GLY A 82 -4.38 -1.72 -3.47
N PHE A 83 -5.37 -0.84 -3.36
CA PHE A 83 -6.66 -1.02 -4.04
C PHE A 83 -6.56 -0.97 -5.56
N ILE A 84 -5.64 -0.15 -6.11
CA ILE A 84 -5.34 -0.13 -7.55
C ILE A 84 -4.78 -1.49 -7.99
N LEU A 85 -3.84 -2.05 -7.24
CA LEU A 85 -3.30 -3.38 -7.54
C LEU A 85 -4.37 -4.46 -7.49
N GLU A 86 -5.23 -4.45 -6.46
CA GLU A 86 -6.37 -5.37 -6.39
C GLU A 86 -7.28 -5.28 -7.62
N ARG A 87 -7.51 -4.06 -8.12
CA ARG A 87 -8.33 -3.83 -9.31
C ARG A 87 -7.66 -4.34 -10.59
N ILE A 88 -6.34 -4.11 -10.74
CA ILE A 88 -5.56 -4.55 -11.90
C ILE A 88 -5.52 -6.08 -11.98
N PHE A 89 -5.25 -6.74 -10.85
CA PHE A 89 -5.12 -8.19 -10.80
C PHE A 89 -6.45 -8.92 -10.59
N ASN A 90 -7.51 -8.20 -10.23
CA ASN A 90 -8.80 -8.76 -9.80
C ASN A 90 -8.62 -9.84 -8.70
N GLN A 91 -7.80 -9.53 -7.70
CA GLN A 91 -7.34 -10.46 -6.67
C GLN A 91 -7.03 -9.68 -5.38
N ASP A 92 -7.07 -10.33 -4.22
CA ASP A 92 -6.71 -9.72 -2.95
C ASP A 92 -5.20 -9.39 -2.89
N LEU A 93 -4.83 -8.30 -2.22
CA LEU A 93 -3.45 -7.78 -2.21
C LEU A 93 -2.44 -8.78 -1.63
N ASP A 94 -2.81 -9.56 -0.61
CA ASP A 94 -1.94 -10.59 -0.03
C ASP A 94 -1.56 -11.66 -1.06
N LEU A 95 -2.51 -12.11 -1.87
CA LEU A 95 -2.27 -13.09 -2.94
C LEU A 95 -1.41 -12.50 -4.05
N ILE A 96 -1.68 -11.23 -4.43
CA ILE A 96 -0.85 -10.52 -5.42
C ILE A 96 0.61 -10.46 -4.96
N LEU A 97 0.85 -10.06 -3.70
CA LEU A 97 2.21 -9.97 -3.16
C LEU A 97 2.87 -11.35 -3.07
N GLN A 98 2.10 -12.37 -2.68
CA GLN A 98 2.58 -13.75 -2.62
C GLN A 98 3.05 -14.24 -3.98
N GLU A 99 2.24 -14.04 -5.02
CA GLU A 99 2.49 -14.55 -6.37
C GLU A 99 3.51 -13.74 -7.15
N GLN A 100 3.48 -12.40 -7.01
CA GLN A 100 4.32 -11.51 -7.81
C GLN A 100 5.65 -11.16 -7.15
N VAL A 101 5.79 -11.32 -5.82
CA VAL A 101 6.98 -10.91 -5.08
C VAL A 101 7.52 -12.05 -4.20
N PHE A 102 6.75 -12.51 -3.21
CA PHE A 102 7.32 -13.36 -2.17
C PHE A 102 7.76 -14.73 -2.71
N ASN A 103 6.91 -15.41 -3.46
CA ASN A 103 7.25 -16.72 -4.05
C ASN A 103 8.39 -16.61 -5.07
N PRO A 104 8.35 -15.70 -6.08
CA PRO A 104 9.42 -15.57 -7.07
C PRO A 104 10.78 -15.20 -6.46
N TRP A 105 10.78 -14.43 -5.36
CA TRP A 105 12.02 -14.01 -4.70
C TRP A 105 12.47 -14.98 -3.60
N GLY A 106 11.66 -15.98 -3.25
CA GLY A 106 11.96 -16.95 -2.20
C GLY A 106 11.81 -16.40 -0.77
N MET A 107 10.96 -15.39 -0.58
CA MET A 107 10.61 -14.79 0.71
C MET A 107 9.52 -15.63 1.40
N THR A 108 9.89 -16.81 1.88
CA THR A 108 8.94 -17.84 2.35
C THR A 108 8.34 -17.58 3.72
N GLU A 109 8.90 -16.64 4.48
CA GLU A 109 8.49 -16.29 5.84
C GLU A 109 7.88 -14.87 5.92
N THR A 110 7.54 -14.28 4.77
CA THR A 110 6.90 -12.96 4.70
C THR A 110 5.41 -13.11 4.44
N GLN A 111 4.57 -12.53 5.31
CA GLN A 111 3.11 -12.66 5.22
C GLN A 111 2.39 -11.49 5.90
N PHE A 112 1.12 -11.30 5.59
CA PHE A 112 0.26 -10.42 6.39
C PHE A 112 -0.03 -11.01 7.77
N GLY A 113 -0.12 -10.13 8.77
CA GLY A 113 -0.54 -10.52 10.11
C GLY A 113 -2.04 -10.86 10.20
N PRO A 114 -2.48 -11.45 11.33
CA PRO A 114 -1.67 -11.73 12.53
C PRO A 114 -0.72 -12.92 12.35
N VAL A 115 0.39 -12.92 13.11
CA VAL A 115 1.36 -14.03 13.16
C VAL A 115 1.59 -14.46 14.62
N GLU A 116 1.94 -15.74 14.84
CA GLU A 116 2.10 -16.26 16.21
C GLU A 116 3.39 -15.77 16.89
N LEU A 117 4.47 -15.63 16.13
CA LEU A 117 5.78 -15.25 16.65
C LEU A 117 6.24 -13.94 15.97
N ALA A 118 6.32 -12.88 16.76
CA ALA A 118 6.84 -11.60 16.31
C ALA A 118 7.43 -10.79 17.46
N VAL A 119 8.33 -9.88 17.12
CA VAL A 119 8.81 -8.87 18.05
C VAL A 119 7.71 -7.82 18.26
N PRO A 120 7.39 -7.41 19.50
CA PRO A 120 6.41 -6.35 19.74
C PRO A 120 6.91 -5.03 19.16
N THR A 121 6.01 -4.31 18.48
CA THR A 121 6.34 -3.05 17.79
C THR A 121 6.05 -1.82 18.65
N VAL A 122 5.00 -1.86 19.48
CA VAL A 122 4.59 -0.75 20.34
C VAL A 122 3.88 -1.27 21.59
N ARG A 123 3.94 -0.50 22.69
CA ARG A 123 3.19 -0.82 23.91
C ARG A 123 1.68 -0.79 23.66
N GLY A 124 0.98 -1.79 24.21
CA GLY A 124 -0.49 -1.89 24.13
C GLY A 124 -1.00 -2.59 22.86
N VAL A 125 -0.11 -2.98 21.96
CA VAL A 125 -0.45 -3.87 20.84
C VAL A 125 0.25 -5.20 21.06
N GLU A 126 -0.51 -6.29 20.97
CA GLU A 126 0.01 -7.65 21.09
C GLU A 126 1.02 -7.94 19.99
N ALA A 127 2.08 -8.69 20.33
CA ALA A 127 3.06 -9.15 19.36
C ALA A 127 2.37 -9.98 18.27
N GLY A 128 2.73 -9.74 17.00
CA GLY A 128 2.11 -10.41 15.86
C GLY A 128 0.81 -9.76 15.35
N VAL A 129 0.29 -8.78 16.08
CA VAL A 129 -0.86 -7.98 15.63
C VAL A 129 -0.40 -6.71 14.92
N VAL A 130 -1.07 -6.38 13.83
CA VAL A 130 -0.76 -5.17 13.04
C VAL A 130 -0.92 -3.92 13.88
N HIS A 131 0.13 -3.08 13.93
CA HIS A 131 0.15 -1.85 14.74
C HIS A 131 -0.73 -0.75 14.14
N ASP A 132 -0.62 -0.49 12.83
CA ASP A 132 -1.39 0.59 12.18
C ASP A 132 -2.89 0.32 12.25
N PRO A 133 -3.72 1.26 12.76
CA PRO A 133 -5.15 1.04 12.94
C PRO A 133 -5.91 0.84 11.63
N LYS A 134 -5.52 1.55 10.56
CA LYS A 134 -6.17 1.41 9.23
C LYS A 134 -5.83 0.05 8.62
N ALA A 135 -4.55 -0.32 8.67
CA ALA A 135 -4.12 -1.62 8.19
C ALA A 135 -4.70 -2.78 9.00
N ARG A 136 -4.88 -2.61 10.32
CA ARG A 136 -5.55 -3.61 11.16
C ARG A 136 -7.00 -3.82 10.73
N LEU A 137 -7.70 -2.73 10.41
CA LEU A 137 -9.11 -2.79 9.98
C LEU A 137 -9.25 -3.37 8.57
N LEU A 138 -8.36 -3.01 7.65
CA LEU A 138 -8.36 -3.46 6.26
C LEU A 138 -7.75 -4.87 6.08
N GLY A 139 -6.96 -5.34 7.06
CA GLY A 139 -6.33 -6.65 7.03
C GLY A 139 -5.41 -6.83 5.82
N ARG A 140 -5.57 -7.92 5.10
CA ARG A 140 -4.77 -8.31 3.92
C ARG A 140 -4.90 -7.38 2.70
N HIS A 141 -5.77 -6.37 2.76
CA HIS A 141 -5.97 -5.39 1.71
C HIS A 141 -5.18 -4.09 1.93
N ALA A 142 -4.38 -4.01 3.00
CA ALA A 142 -3.68 -2.78 3.39
C ALA A 142 -2.33 -2.65 2.70
N GLY A 143 -2.22 -1.77 1.69
CA GLY A 143 -0.97 -1.50 0.99
C GLY A 143 0.08 -0.70 1.78
N SER A 144 -0.27 -0.14 2.94
CA SER A 144 0.62 0.74 3.73
C SER A 144 1.34 0.05 4.87
N ALA A 145 0.80 -1.05 5.40
CA ALA A 145 1.34 -1.76 6.56
C ALA A 145 0.72 -3.16 6.70
N GLY A 146 1.19 -3.95 7.67
CA GLY A 146 0.58 -5.23 8.00
C GLY A 146 1.40 -6.45 7.65
N LEU A 147 2.52 -6.27 6.97
CA LEU A 147 3.45 -7.37 6.69
C LEU A 147 4.34 -7.66 7.90
N PHE A 148 4.57 -8.94 8.13
CA PHE A 148 5.56 -9.50 9.03
C PHE A 148 6.58 -10.27 8.21
N SER A 149 7.85 -10.20 8.60
CA SER A 149 8.95 -10.78 7.85
C SER A 149 10.09 -11.20 8.77
N THR A 150 11.07 -11.91 8.23
CA THR A 150 12.32 -12.26 8.90
C THR A 150 13.49 -11.45 8.37
N VAL A 151 14.59 -11.42 9.12
CA VAL A 151 15.83 -10.78 8.65
C VAL A 151 16.31 -11.39 7.33
N LYS A 152 16.16 -12.70 7.15
CA LYS A 152 16.51 -13.41 5.92
C LYS A 152 15.70 -12.91 4.72
N ASP A 153 14.40 -12.85 4.85
CA ASP A 153 13.52 -12.38 3.77
C ASP A 153 13.74 -10.90 3.47
N LEU A 154 13.99 -10.08 4.50
CA LEU A 154 14.36 -8.67 4.31
C LEU A 154 15.68 -8.49 3.55
N GLN A 155 16.67 -9.36 3.77
CA GLN A 155 17.91 -9.35 2.98
C GLN A 155 17.64 -9.67 1.51
N ILE A 156 16.79 -10.67 1.23
CA ILE A 156 16.37 -11.01 -0.12
C ILE A 156 15.66 -9.82 -0.78
N PHE A 157 14.70 -9.22 -0.07
CA PHE A 157 14.01 -8.02 -0.54
C PHE A 157 14.99 -6.88 -0.91
N LEU A 158 15.92 -6.58 -0.01
CA LEU A 158 16.89 -5.51 -0.23
C LEU A 158 17.81 -5.78 -1.43
N GLN A 159 18.21 -7.02 -1.68
CA GLN A 159 19.00 -7.37 -2.85
C GLN A 159 18.25 -7.08 -4.16
N HIS A 160 16.97 -7.45 -4.23
CA HIS A 160 16.13 -7.15 -5.38
C HIS A 160 15.86 -5.64 -5.51
N TYR A 161 15.54 -4.96 -4.40
CA TYR A 161 15.27 -3.53 -4.38
C TYR A 161 16.47 -2.69 -4.83
N LEU A 162 17.69 -3.05 -4.42
CA LEU A 162 18.91 -2.33 -4.81
C LEU A 162 19.33 -2.60 -6.26
N ALA A 163 18.87 -3.70 -6.84
CA ALA A 163 19.09 -4.02 -8.25
C ALA A 163 18.04 -3.38 -9.19
N ASP A 164 16.95 -2.82 -8.62
CA ASP A 164 15.83 -2.22 -9.35
C ASP A 164 16.11 -0.72 -9.58
N ASP A 165 15.99 -0.25 -10.81
CA ASP A 165 16.18 1.15 -11.17
C ASP A 165 14.92 2.01 -10.97
N PHE A 166 13.78 1.41 -10.68
CA PHE A 166 12.47 2.10 -10.55
C PHE A 166 12.52 3.31 -9.62
N ALA A 167 13.15 3.17 -8.44
CA ALA A 167 13.22 4.27 -7.46
C ALA A 167 14.07 5.46 -7.93
N ARG A 168 14.89 5.29 -8.98
CA ARG A 168 15.69 6.38 -9.57
C ARG A 168 14.89 7.18 -10.58
N ASP A 169 13.83 6.59 -11.14
CA ASP A 169 13.03 7.15 -12.23
C ASP A 169 11.71 7.80 -11.73
N LEU A 170 11.47 7.74 -10.40
CA LEU A 170 10.37 8.43 -9.72
C LEU A 170 10.70 9.91 -9.48
#